data_fdee56b9b2fe9498a5e73d27972cce0c
#
_entry.id   fdee56b9b2fe9498a5e73d27972cce0c
#
_cell.length_a   1.000
_cell.length_b   1.000
_cell.length_c   1.000
_cell.angle_alpha   90.00
_cell.angle_beta   90.00
_cell.angle_gamma   90.00
#
_symmetry.space_group_name_H-M   'P 1'
#
loop_
_entity.id
_entity.type
_entity.pdbx_description
1 polymer ?
#
loop_
_entity_poly.entity_id
_entity_poly.type
_entity_poly.pdbx_seq_one_letter_code
_entity_poly.pdbx_strand_id
1 'polypeptide(L)'
;MNKTSSVNNKKIFKNTVALYARMLLSMIVSLYTSRIVLNALGVDDYGIYGLVGGIVVLFRFLNVTMSGATSRFLTVELAKNDPRQLQQTFNTAFILHIGIAIIVLFLSETVGLWLLFEKLNIPDERMSAAVWVYQFSIISSMVSITQVPYNATLISHEKMDVYAIVEIVGSLLKLLIATLLLITVCDKLILYGGLMLLSSFLIAMTYRIYCIRHYDECRINWEWNKVIGRSLFSFSGWNLYSNICFTTRQQGTNMLLNIFGSTAVNAAAGLATTVQLMIEQVSTNLVMASSCLLYTSPSPRDAHES
;
A
#
# COMPACT_ATOMS: atom_id res chain seq x y z
N MET A 1 16.97 -12.28 -33.17
CA MET A 1 17.11 -11.47 -31.95
C MET A 1 16.25 -10.20 -31.86
N ASN A 2 15.70 -9.63 -32.93
CA ASN A 2 15.00 -8.33 -32.87
C ASN A 2 13.49 -8.33 -32.55
N LYS A 3 12.77 -9.44 -32.71
CA LYS A 3 11.29 -9.46 -32.46
C LYS A 3 10.91 -9.50 -31.01
N THR A 4 11.63 -10.26 -30.18
CA THR A 4 11.36 -10.44 -28.75
C THR A 4 11.66 -9.14 -27.97
N SER A 5 12.74 -8.42 -28.31
CA SER A 5 13.07 -7.15 -27.67
C SER A 5 12.05 -6.05 -27.97
N SER A 6 11.50 -6.01 -29.18
CA SER A 6 10.49 -5.01 -29.57
C SER A 6 9.14 -5.26 -28.89
N VAL A 7 8.76 -6.52 -28.67
CA VAL A 7 7.53 -6.89 -27.95
C VAL A 7 7.65 -6.54 -26.45
N ASN A 8 8.80 -6.81 -25.85
CA ASN A 8 9.07 -6.47 -24.44
C ASN A 8 9.05 -4.93 -24.26
N ASN A 9 9.66 -4.16 -25.16
CA ASN A 9 9.68 -2.70 -25.08
C ASN A 9 8.25 -2.10 -25.18
N LYS A 10 7.39 -2.63 -26.05
CA LYS A 10 5.99 -2.19 -26.15
C LYS A 10 5.21 -2.49 -24.86
N LYS A 11 5.46 -3.63 -24.25
CA LYS A 11 4.80 -4.03 -22.99
C LYS A 11 5.25 -3.15 -21.82
N ILE A 12 6.57 -2.89 -21.70
CA ILE A 12 7.11 -1.95 -20.73
C ILE A 12 6.46 -0.57 -20.92
N PHE A 13 6.46 -0.05 -22.13
CA PHE A 13 5.89 1.26 -22.42
C PHE A 13 4.40 1.33 -22.03
N LYS A 14 3.60 0.33 -22.44
CA LYS A 14 2.18 0.25 -22.07
C LYS A 14 1.99 0.24 -20.56
N ASN A 15 2.74 -0.60 -19.84
CA ASN A 15 2.65 -0.73 -18.39
C ASN A 15 3.07 0.57 -17.69
N THR A 16 4.15 1.19 -18.16
CA THR A 16 4.63 2.47 -17.62
C THR A 16 3.60 3.57 -17.82
N VAL A 17 3.04 3.71 -19.03
CA VAL A 17 1.99 4.69 -19.32
C VAL A 17 0.75 4.46 -18.42
N ALA A 18 0.32 3.21 -18.26
CA ALA A 18 -0.83 2.88 -17.40
C ALA A 18 -0.58 3.28 -15.93
N LEU A 19 0.62 3.02 -15.41
CA LEU A 19 1.00 3.39 -14.03
C LEU A 19 1.10 4.90 -13.84
N TYR A 20 1.65 5.64 -14.81
CA TYR A 20 1.70 7.11 -14.75
C TYR A 20 0.32 7.75 -14.90
N ALA A 21 -0.49 7.28 -15.85
CA ALA A 21 -1.87 7.75 -16.00
C ALA A 21 -2.68 7.54 -14.71
N ARG A 22 -2.56 6.36 -14.10
CA ARG A 22 -3.15 6.06 -12.78
C ARG A 22 -2.65 7.05 -11.72
N MET A 23 -1.33 7.27 -11.63
CA MET A 23 -0.73 8.13 -10.62
C MET A 23 -1.26 9.57 -10.74
N LEU A 24 -1.22 10.15 -11.92
CA LEU A 24 -1.68 11.51 -12.17
C LEU A 24 -3.17 11.66 -11.88
N LEU A 25 -4.00 10.74 -12.36
CA LEU A 25 -5.43 10.76 -12.14
C LEU A 25 -5.76 10.60 -10.65
N SER A 26 -5.14 9.65 -9.96
CA SER A 26 -5.33 9.45 -8.52
C SER A 26 -4.89 10.68 -7.71
N MET A 27 -3.82 11.36 -8.12
CA MET A 27 -3.34 12.58 -7.46
C MET A 27 -4.35 13.72 -7.61
N ILE A 28 -4.85 13.97 -8.81
CA ILE A 28 -5.86 15.01 -9.07
C ILE A 28 -7.14 14.71 -8.28
N VAL A 29 -7.63 13.47 -8.37
CA VAL A 29 -8.83 13.03 -7.64
C VAL A 29 -8.63 13.16 -6.13
N SER A 30 -7.46 12.79 -5.59
CA SER A 30 -7.16 12.89 -4.16
C SER A 30 -7.16 14.33 -3.66
N LEU A 31 -6.55 15.27 -4.42
CA LEU A 31 -6.55 16.70 -4.06
C LEU A 31 -7.98 17.27 -4.05
N TYR A 32 -8.79 16.90 -5.03
CA TYR A 32 -10.18 17.35 -5.10
C TYR A 32 -11.03 16.73 -3.99
N THR A 33 -10.85 15.44 -3.73
CA THR A 33 -11.53 14.70 -2.67
C THR A 33 -11.22 15.27 -1.30
N SER A 34 -9.95 15.58 -0.99
CA SER A 34 -9.56 16.13 0.32
C SER A 34 -10.23 17.48 0.59
N ARG A 35 -10.37 18.32 -0.44
CA ARG A 35 -11.10 19.60 -0.34
C ARG A 35 -12.59 19.40 -0.03
N ILE A 36 -13.23 18.45 -0.72
CA ILE A 36 -14.65 18.14 -0.49
C ILE A 36 -14.86 17.59 0.93
N VAL A 37 -14.01 16.65 1.35
CA VAL A 37 -14.10 16.04 2.69
C VAL A 37 -13.89 17.08 3.78
N LEU A 38 -12.90 17.98 3.63
CA LEU A 38 -12.67 19.08 4.56
C LEU A 38 -13.91 20.01 4.67
N ASN A 39 -14.53 20.35 3.54
CA ASN A 39 -15.73 21.16 3.53
C ASN A 39 -16.95 20.44 4.14
N ALA A 40 -17.06 19.12 3.95
CA ALA A 40 -18.18 18.33 4.45
C ALA A 40 -18.08 18.03 5.95
N LEU A 41 -16.89 17.69 6.45
CA LEU A 41 -16.62 17.33 7.85
C LEU A 41 -16.38 18.58 8.72
N GLY A 42 -15.83 19.66 8.15
CA GLY A 42 -15.25 20.77 8.91
C GLY A 42 -13.83 20.46 9.38
N VAL A 43 -13.17 21.48 9.95
CA VAL A 43 -11.75 21.40 10.34
C VAL A 43 -11.54 20.40 11.47
N ASP A 44 -12.43 20.40 12.47
CA ASP A 44 -12.30 19.60 13.68
C ASP A 44 -12.43 18.09 13.37
N ASP A 45 -13.52 17.68 12.71
CA ASP A 45 -13.76 16.27 12.35
C ASP A 45 -12.74 15.75 11.32
N TYR A 46 -12.33 16.60 10.36
CA TYR A 46 -11.26 16.27 9.43
C TYR A 46 -9.92 16.07 10.16
N GLY A 47 -9.64 16.92 11.16
CA GLY A 47 -8.49 16.79 12.04
C GLY A 47 -8.53 15.49 12.85
N ILE A 48 -9.67 15.15 13.47
CA ILE A 48 -9.86 13.88 14.20
C ILE A 48 -9.63 12.68 13.27
N TYR A 49 -10.21 12.69 12.07
CA TYR A 49 -9.99 11.64 11.08
C TYR A 49 -8.50 11.46 10.72
N GLY A 50 -7.79 12.57 10.53
CA GLY A 50 -6.35 12.56 10.23
C GLY A 50 -5.51 12.03 11.39
N LEU A 51 -5.80 12.43 12.63
CA LEU A 51 -5.11 11.97 13.83
C LEU A 51 -5.33 10.48 14.06
N VAL A 52 -6.58 10.03 14.00
CA VAL A 52 -6.97 8.63 14.20
C VAL A 52 -6.40 7.73 13.09
N GLY A 53 -6.50 8.15 11.83
CA GLY A 53 -5.89 7.45 10.71
C GLY A 53 -4.36 7.41 10.82
N GLY A 54 -3.75 8.48 11.34
CA GLY A 54 -2.31 8.58 11.58
C GLY A 54 -1.76 7.48 12.50
N ILE A 55 -2.49 7.09 13.56
CA ILE A 55 -2.09 5.98 14.44
C ILE A 55 -1.96 4.68 13.63
N VAL A 56 -2.95 4.38 12.79
CA VAL A 56 -2.95 3.16 11.97
C VAL A 56 -1.85 3.20 10.90
N VAL A 57 -1.58 4.39 10.34
CA VAL A 57 -0.49 4.59 9.37
C VAL A 57 0.88 4.29 9.96
N LEU A 58 1.08 4.47 11.28
CA LEU A 58 2.34 4.11 11.93
C LEU A 58 2.72 2.64 11.73
N PHE A 59 1.73 1.75 11.56
CA PHE A 59 1.97 0.33 11.35
C PHE A 59 2.11 -0.08 9.88
N ARG A 60 1.92 0.86 8.92
CA ARG A 60 2.04 0.58 7.48
C ARG A 60 3.43 0.16 7.03
N PHE A 61 4.49 0.53 7.79
CA PHE A 61 5.84 0.14 7.43
C PHE A 61 6.02 -1.39 7.34
N LEU A 62 5.30 -2.14 8.16
CA LEU A 62 5.29 -3.61 8.11
C LEU A 62 4.74 -4.11 6.77
N ASN A 63 3.65 -3.52 6.29
CA ASN A 63 3.02 -3.89 5.03
C ASN A 63 3.92 -3.59 3.81
N VAL A 64 4.49 -2.38 3.74
CA VAL A 64 5.37 -1.98 2.62
C VAL A 64 6.59 -2.88 2.52
N THR A 65 7.18 -3.23 3.66
CA THR A 65 8.36 -4.09 3.74
C THR A 65 8.10 -5.49 3.15
N MET A 66 6.96 -6.07 3.48
CA MET A 66 6.58 -7.42 3.02
C MET A 66 6.09 -7.44 1.56
N SER A 67 5.48 -6.35 1.09
CA SER A 67 4.95 -6.26 -0.27
C SER A 67 6.03 -6.46 -1.34
N GLY A 68 7.17 -5.78 -1.19
CA GLY A 68 8.30 -5.91 -2.11
C GLY A 68 8.90 -7.33 -2.12
N ALA A 69 9.03 -7.95 -0.94
CA ALA A 69 9.48 -9.32 -0.81
C ALA A 69 8.54 -10.29 -1.54
N THR A 70 7.24 -10.21 -1.24
CA THR A 70 6.22 -11.10 -1.83
C THR A 70 6.21 -11.01 -3.36
N SER A 71 6.22 -9.80 -3.92
CA SER A 71 6.25 -9.60 -5.37
C SER A 71 7.51 -10.21 -6.00
N ARG A 72 8.69 -10.03 -5.41
CA ARG A 72 9.94 -10.60 -5.88
C ARG A 72 9.91 -12.12 -5.88
N PHE A 73 9.50 -12.75 -4.76
CA PHE A 73 9.46 -14.21 -4.66
C PHE A 73 8.48 -14.82 -5.65
N LEU A 74 7.28 -14.27 -5.80
CA LEU A 74 6.30 -14.74 -6.79
C LEU A 74 6.84 -14.61 -8.22
N THR A 75 7.49 -13.48 -8.56
CA THR A 75 8.07 -13.29 -9.90
C THR A 75 9.17 -14.31 -10.19
N VAL A 76 10.04 -14.62 -9.22
CA VAL A 76 11.10 -15.63 -9.38
C VAL A 76 10.53 -17.02 -9.56
N GLU A 77 9.54 -17.41 -8.74
CA GLU A 77 8.92 -18.74 -8.87
C GLU A 77 8.11 -18.89 -10.16
N LEU A 78 7.44 -17.80 -10.59
CA LEU A 78 6.77 -17.77 -11.90
C LEU A 78 7.74 -18.02 -13.06
N ALA A 79 8.94 -17.42 -13.01
CA ALA A 79 9.98 -17.61 -14.02
C ALA A 79 10.54 -19.06 -14.08
N LYS A 80 10.50 -19.79 -12.96
CA LYS A 80 10.91 -21.20 -12.90
C LYS A 80 9.91 -22.17 -13.52
N ASN A 81 8.69 -21.71 -13.84
CA ASN A 81 7.60 -22.53 -14.38
C ASN A 81 7.24 -23.76 -13.51
N ASP A 82 7.33 -23.65 -12.19
CA ASP A 82 6.89 -24.68 -11.24
C ASP A 82 5.58 -24.23 -10.57
N PRO A 83 4.39 -24.67 -11.04
CA PRO A 83 3.11 -24.26 -10.51
C PRO A 83 2.92 -24.61 -9.03
N ARG A 84 3.50 -25.72 -8.59
CA ARG A 84 3.39 -26.17 -7.19
C ARG A 84 4.17 -25.26 -6.25
N GLN A 85 5.41 -24.92 -6.59
CA GLN A 85 6.20 -23.99 -5.80
C GLN A 85 5.62 -22.58 -5.81
N LEU A 86 5.08 -22.13 -6.94
CA LEU A 86 4.40 -20.85 -7.06
C LEU A 86 3.20 -20.77 -6.10
N GLN A 87 2.34 -21.81 -6.10
CA GLN A 87 1.20 -21.90 -5.19
C GLN A 87 1.63 -21.95 -3.72
N GLN A 88 2.66 -22.72 -3.37
CA GLN A 88 3.21 -22.76 -2.02
C GLN A 88 3.77 -21.40 -1.59
N THR A 89 4.42 -20.68 -2.50
CA THR A 89 4.96 -19.34 -2.25
C THR A 89 3.83 -18.35 -1.97
N PHE A 90 2.76 -18.37 -2.79
CA PHE A 90 1.58 -17.54 -2.57
C PHE A 90 0.93 -17.84 -1.22
N ASN A 91 0.67 -19.12 -0.91
CA ASN A 91 0.03 -19.53 0.35
C ASN A 91 0.87 -19.17 1.57
N THR A 92 2.19 -19.39 1.50
CA THR A 92 3.11 -19.02 2.58
C THR A 92 3.13 -17.51 2.80
N ALA A 93 3.18 -16.72 1.72
CA ALA A 93 3.09 -15.26 1.79
C ALA A 93 1.75 -14.78 2.37
N PHE A 94 0.64 -15.41 1.97
CA PHE A 94 -0.70 -15.08 2.47
C PHE A 94 -0.82 -15.34 3.98
N ILE A 95 -0.33 -16.49 4.46
CA ILE A 95 -0.30 -16.83 5.90
C ILE A 95 0.55 -15.82 6.67
N LEU A 96 1.71 -15.41 6.14
CA LEU A 96 2.54 -14.37 6.75
C LEU A 96 1.81 -13.03 6.86
N HIS A 97 1.09 -12.63 5.82
CA HIS A 97 0.32 -11.38 5.85
C HIS A 97 -0.85 -11.44 6.83
N ILE A 98 -1.49 -12.60 7.02
CA ILE A 98 -2.47 -12.79 8.10
C ILE A 98 -1.78 -12.62 9.46
N GLY A 99 -0.61 -13.22 9.67
CA GLY A 99 0.17 -13.03 10.91
C GLY A 99 0.49 -11.56 11.19
N ILE A 100 0.91 -10.82 10.16
CA ILE A 100 1.15 -9.38 10.27
C ILE A 100 -0.13 -8.61 10.60
N ALA A 101 -1.26 -8.95 9.95
CA ALA A 101 -2.54 -8.32 10.23
C ALA A 101 -2.96 -8.51 11.68
N ILE A 102 -2.74 -9.71 12.25
CA ILE A 102 -3.00 -10.00 13.67
C ILE A 102 -2.08 -9.19 14.59
N ILE A 103 -0.79 -9.07 14.26
CA ILE A 103 0.15 -8.24 15.03
C ILE A 103 -0.27 -6.77 14.99
N VAL A 104 -0.64 -6.27 13.82
CA VAL A 104 -1.13 -4.88 13.67
C VAL A 104 -2.42 -4.67 14.46
N LEU A 105 -3.35 -5.62 14.44
CA LEU A 105 -4.56 -5.59 15.25
C LEU A 105 -4.20 -5.48 16.73
N PHE A 106 -3.35 -6.37 17.23
CA PHE A 106 -2.95 -6.38 18.64
C PHE A 106 -2.27 -5.07 19.05
N LEU A 107 -1.33 -4.56 18.24
CA LEU A 107 -0.66 -3.29 18.53
C LEU A 107 -1.64 -2.11 18.47
N SER A 108 -2.59 -2.11 17.54
CA SER A 108 -3.61 -1.08 17.45
C SER A 108 -4.53 -1.11 18.66
N GLU A 109 -5.02 -2.28 19.07
CA GLU A 109 -5.92 -2.41 20.23
C GLU A 109 -5.24 -2.16 21.59
N THR A 110 -3.92 -2.24 21.64
CA THR A 110 -3.15 -1.97 22.88
C THR A 110 -2.54 -0.57 22.85
N VAL A 111 -1.45 -0.40 22.11
CA VAL A 111 -0.69 0.85 22.04
C VAL A 111 -1.52 1.96 21.36
N GLY A 112 -2.26 1.60 20.31
CA GLY A 112 -3.02 2.59 19.55
C GLY A 112 -4.22 3.13 20.35
N LEU A 113 -4.95 2.30 21.09
CA LEU A 113 -6.02 2.77 21.99
C LEU A 113 -5.45 3.60 23.15
N TRP A 114 -4.32 3.19 23.71
CA TRP A 114 -3.65 4.00 24.73
C TRP A 114 -3.29 5.39 24.20
N LEU A 115 -2.75 5.49 22.97
CA LEU A 115 -2.48 6.78 22.33
C LEU A 115 -3.77 7.58 22.12
N LEU A 116 -4.85 6.93 21.66
CA LEU A 116 -6.12 7.57 21.39
C LEU A 116 -6.73 8.21 22.64
N PHE A 117 -6.73 7.50 23.77
CA PHE A 117 -7.38 7.97 25.00
C PHE A 117 -6.49 8.86 25.88
N GLU A 118 -5.17 8.61 25.90
CA GLU A 118 -4.27 9.26 26.86
C GLU A 118 -3.44 10.40 26.27
N LYS A 119 -3.21 10.40 24.95
CA LYS A 119 -2.26 11.31 24.30
C LYS A 119 -2.88 12.26 23.30
N LEU A 120 -4.03 11.91 22.74
CA LEU A 120 -4.69 12.79 21.77
C LEU A 120 -5.73 13.68 22.47
N ASN A 121 -5.69 14.97 22.13
CA ASN A 121 -6.69 15.95 22.61
C ASN A 121 -7.91 15.91 21.67
N ILE A 122 -8.84 15.00 21.93
CA ILE A 122 -10.10 14.88 21.22
C ILE A 122 -11.21 15.37 22.16
N PRO A 123 -12.10 16.27 21.70
CA PRO A 123 -13.24 16.71 22.52
C PRO A 123 -14.11 15.52 22.97
N ASP A 124 -14.54 15.50 24.24
CA ASP A 124 -15.32 14.40 24.82
C ASP A 124 -16.59 14.09 24.00
N GLU A 125 -17.24 15.10 23.45
CA GLU A 125 -18.43 14.98 22.59
C GLU A 125 -18.14 14.18 21.30
N ARG A 126 -16.91 14.21 20.80
CA ARG A 126 -16.48 13.53 19.57
C ARG A 126 -15.70 12.25 19.81
N MET A 127 -15.38 11.91 21.06
CA MET A 127 -14.60 10.72 21.41
C MET A 127 -15.26 9.42 20.91
N SER A 128 -16.58 9.30 21.04
CA SER A 128 -17.32 8.13 20.53
C SER A 128 -17.17 7.99 19.01
N ALA A 129 -17.29 9.08 18.26
CA ALA A 129 -17.10 9.06 16.80
C ALA A 129 -15.66 8.72 16.42
N ALA A 130 -14.67 9.25 17.16
CA ALA A 130 -13.25 8.94 16.96
C ALA A 130 -12.95 7.45 17.16
N VAL A 131 -13.52 6.83 18.21
CA VAL A 131 -13.36 5.38 18.46
C VAL A 131 -13.95 4.55 17.31
N TRP A 132 -15.15 4.87 16.82
CA TRP A 132 -15.73 4.17 15.67
C TRP A 132 -14.85 4.27 14.42
N VAL A 133 -14.39 5.47 14.09
CA VAL A 133 -13.50 5.69 12.94
C VAL A 133 -12.18 4.97 13.12
N TYR A 134 -11.67 4.90 14.35
CA TYR A 134 -10.48 4.13 14.68
C TYR A 134 -10.66 2.66 14.38
N GLN A 135 -11.73 2.04 14.85
CA GLN A 135 -12.04 0.63 14.60
C GLN A 135 -12.22 0.35 13.10
N PHE A 136 -12.92 1.22 12.37
CA PHE A 136 -13.03 1.10 10.91
C PHE A 136 -11.67 1.19 10.21
N SER A 137 -10.78 2.04 10.68
CA SER A 137 -9.42 2.19 10.15
C SER A 137 -8.56 0.95 10.39
N ILE A 138 -8.66 0.32 11.56
CA ILE A 138 -7.97 -0.95 11.87
C ILE A 138 -8.44 -2.05 10.94
N ILE A 139 -9.75 -2.26 10.82
CA ILE A 139 -10.33 -3.30 9.95
C ILE A 139 -9.92 -3.05 8.50
N SER A 140 -9.98 -1.80 8.03
CA SER A 140 -9.54 -1.41 6.68
C SER A 140 -8.04 -1.72 6.45
N SER A 141 -7.20 -1.50 7.46
CA SER A 141 -5.78 -1.84 7.41
C SER A 141 -5.56 -3.35 7.32
N MET A 142 -6.29 -4.16 8.11
CA MET A 142 -6.23 -5.62 8.03
C MET A 142 -6.62 -6.14 6.64
N VAL A 143 -7.70 -5.60 6.07
CA VAL A 143 -8.14 -5.92 4.72
C VAL A 143 -7.04 -5.59 3.71
N SER A 144 -6.42 -4.42 3.82
CA SER A 144 -5.34 -3.97 2.95
C SER A 144 -4.08 -4.85 3.07
N ILE A 145 -3.69 -5.26 4.29
CA ILE A 145 -2.53 -6.15 4.52
C ILE A 145 -2.76 -7.51 3.87
N THR A 146 -3.93 -8.10 4.04
CA THR A 146 -4.27 -9.42 3.46
C THR A 146 -4.50 -9.38 1.94
N GLN A 147 -4.60 -8.20 1.35
CA GLN A 147 -4.69 -8.01 -0.10
C GLN A 147 -3.31 -8.06 -0.80
N VAL A 148 -2.22 -7.78 -0.08
CA VAL A 148 -0.88 -7.65 -0.67
C VAL A 148 -0.45 -8.82 -1.55
N PRO A 149 -0.62 -10.10 -1.18
CA PRO A 149 -0.26 -11.22 -2.03
C PRO A 149 -0.98 -11.23 -3.38
N TYR A 150 -2.25 -10.82 -3.41
CA TYR A 150 -3.01 -10.71 -4.66
C TYR A 150 -2.50 -9.59 -5.56
N ASN A 151 -2.15 -8.43 -4.99
CA ASN A 151 -1.51 -7.35 -5.73
C ASN A 151 -0.15 -7.79 -6.28
N ALA A 152 0.63 -8.50 -5.48
CA ALA A 152 1.93 -9.05 -5.87
C ALA A 152 1.80 -10.05 -7.03
N THR A 153 0.75 -10.89 -7.04
CA THR A 153 0.46 -11.80 -8.17
C THR A 153 0.17 -11.02 -9.46
N LEU A 154 -0.64 -9.98 -9.41
CA LEU A 154 -0.90 -9.14 -10.60
C LEU A 154 0.37 -8.49 -11.15
N ILE A 155 1.23 -8.02 -10.25
CA ILE A 155 2.52 -7.41 -10.61
C ILE A 155 3.43 -8.47 -11.24
N SER A 156 3.55 -9.67 -10.66
CA SER A 156 4.41 -10.74 -11.18
C SER A 156 3.94 -11.27 -12.54
N HIS A 157 2.62 -11.29 -12.80
CA HIS A 157 2.05 -11.61 -14.11
C HIS A 157 2.01 -10.42 -15.08
N GLU A 158 2.62 -9.27 -14.71
CA GLU A 158 2.68 -8.06 -15.53
C GLU A 158 1.31 -7.51 -15.95
N LYS A 159 0.26 -7.75 -15.16
CA LYS A 159 -1.11 -7.22 -15.38
C LYS A 159 -1.27 -5.83 -14.76
N MET A 160 -0.40 -4.91 -15.17
CA MET A 160 -0.40 -3.52 -14.66
C MET A 160 -1.64 -2.74 -15.10
N ASP A 161 -2.26 -3.13 -16.20
CA ASP A 161 -3.51 -2.56 -16.68
C ASP A 161 -4.68 -2.83 -15.72
N VAL A 162 -4.83 -4.09 -15.26
CA VAL A 162 -5.83 -4.46 -14.25
C VAL A 162 -5.57 -3.74 -12.93
N TYR A 163 -4.32 -3.75 -12.48
CA TYR A 163 -3.91 -3.03 -11.28
C TYR A 163 -4.26 -1.54 -11.36
N ALA A 164 -3.92 -0.88 -12.49
CA ALA A 164 -4.21 0.54 -12.69
C ALA A 164 -5.72 0.83 -12.71
N ILE A 165 -6.52 0.00 -13.38
CA ILE A 165 -7.98 0.18 -13.47
C ILE A 165 -8.62 0.09 -12.08
N VAL A 166 -8.29 -0.94 -11.29
CA VAL A 166 -8.87 -1.12 -9.95
C VAL A 166 -8.50 0.03 -9.02
N GLU A 167 -7.25 0.54 -9.09
CA GLU A 167 -6.83 1.71 -8.30
C GLU A 167 -7.53 3.00 -8.73
N ILE A 168 -7.77 3.18 -10.03
CA ILE A 168 -8.56 4.32 -10.55
C ILE A 168 -10.00 4.24 -10.06
N VAL A 169 -10.65 3.07 -10.17
CA VAL A 169 -12.00 2.84 -9.64
C VAL A 169 -12.05 3.14 -8.14
N GLY A 170 -11.03 2.70 -7.39
CA GLY A 170 -10.89 3.01 -5.97
C GLY A 170 -10.80 4.51 -5.68
N SER A 171 -10.06 5.26 -6.50
CA SER A 171 -9.96 6.72 -6.37
C SER A 171 -11.30 7.41 -6.66
N LEU A 172 -12.00 6.97 -7.71
CA LEU A 172 -13.34 7.49 -8.05
C LEU A 172 -14.37 7.15 -6.97
N LEU A 173 -14.29 5.95 -6.37
CA LEU A 173 -15.16 5.55 -5.28
C LEU A 173 -14.96 6.45 -4.04
N LYS A 174 -13.71 6.82 -3.72
CA LYS A 174 -13.41 7.78 -2.65
C LYS A 174 -13.99 9.16 -2.94
N LEU A 175 -13.92 9.60 -4.19
CA LEU A 175 -14.54 10.87 -4.61
C LEU A 175 -16.08 10.80 -4.48
N LEU A 176 -16.69 9.70 -4.89
CA LEU A 176 -18.14 9.47 -4.71
C LEU A 176 -18.52 9.51 -3.22
N ILE A 177 -17.76 8.86 -2.35
CA ILE A 177 -17.97 8.90 -0.89
C ILE A 177 -17.91 10.33 -0.39
N ALA A 178 -16.90 11.10 -0.80
CA ALA A 178 -16.76 12.50 -0.40
C ALA A 178 -17.96 13.36 -0.83
N THR A 179 -18.48 13.17 -2.05
CA THR A 179 -19.66 13.89 -2.53
C THR A 179 -20.94 13.47 -1.81
N LEU A 180 -21.08 12.20 -1.44
CA LEU A 180 -22.22 11.70 -0.65
C LEU A 180 -22.29 12.39 0.73
N LEU A 181 -21.14 12.71 1.37
CA LEU A 181 -21.11 13.39 2.65
C LEU A 181 -21.75 14.79 2.61
N LEU A 182 -21.76 15.46 1.45
CA LEU A 182 -22.38 16.77 1.32
C LEU A 182 -23.90 16.74 1.49
N ILE A 183 -24.53 15.62 1.14
CA ILE A 183 -25.98 15.45 1.08
C ILE A 183 -26.53 14.83 2.37
N THR A 184 -25.68 14.17 3.16
CA THR A 184 -26.11 13.41 4.35
C THR A 184 -26.26 14.27 5.58
N VAL A 185 -27.26 13.93 6.41
CA VAL A 185 -27.62 14.62 7.66
C VAL A 185 -27.09 13.87 8.90
N CYS A 186 -26.66 12.61 8.73
CA CYS A 186 -26.10 11.78 9.83
C CYS A 186 -24.72 12.30 10.27
N ASP A 187 -24.19 11.72 11.36
CA ASP A 187 -22.81 11.99 11.78
C ASP A 187 -21.83 11.67 10.64
N LYS A 188 -21.33 12.74 10.04
CA LYS A 188 -20.52 12.66 8.81
C LYS A 188 -19.19 11.97 9.05
N LEU A 189 -18.62 12.09 10.26
CA LEU A 189 -17.33 11.49 10.60
C LEU A 189 -17.43 9.95 10.65
N ILE A 190 -18.44 9.42 11.35
CA ILE A 190 -18.69 7.97 11.44
C ILE A 190 -19.05 7.42 10.06
N LEU A 191 -19.94 8.10 9.34
CA LEU A 191 -20.36 7.69 8.00
C LEU A 191 -19.16 7.63 7.04
N TYR A 192 -18.29 8.63 7.07
CA TYR A 192 -17.08 8.67 6.24
C TYR A 192 -16.16 7.50 6.54
N GLY A 193 -15.86 7.23 7.81
CA GLY A 193 -15.05 6.08 8.21
C GLY A 193 -15.63 4.74 7.75
N GLY A 194 -16.94 4.54 7.93
CA GLY A 194 -17.66 3.33 7.51
C GLY A 194 -17.67 3.13 5.99
N LEU A 195 -17.92 4.20 5.21
CA LEU A 195 -17.88 4.14 3.75
C LEU A 195 -16.46 3.90 3.22
N MET A 196 -15.43 4.45 3.88
CA MET A 196 -14.03 4.17 3.54
C MET A 196 -13.66 2.72 3.82
N LEU A 197 -14.14 2.11 4.90
CA LEU A 197 -14.01 0.68 5.17
C LEU A 197 -14.70 -0.14 4.07
N LEU A 198 -15.94 0.19 3.73
CA LEU A 198 -16.69 -0.50 2.66
C LEU A 198 -15.94 -0.41 1.33
N SER A 199 -15.42 0.77 0.99
CA SER A 199 -14.59 0.97 -0.21
C SER A 199 -13.36 0.06 -0.22
N SER A 200 -12.62 -0.01 0.90
CA SER A 200 -11.46 -0.87 1.05
C SER A 200 -11.81 -2.34 0.87
N PHE A 201 -12.94 -2.77 1.42
CA PHE A 201 -13.46 -4.13 1.28
C PHE A 201 -13.85 -4.46 -0.17
N LEU A 202 -14.55 -3.56 -0.87
CA LEU A 202 -14.95 -3.74 -2.26
C LEU A 202 -13.72 -3.86 -3.18
N ILE A 203 -12.72 -3.00 -2.99
CA ILE A 203 -11.47 -3.04 -3.75
C ILE A 203 -10.74 -4.37 -3.50
N ALA A 204 -10.59 -4.77 -2.24
CA ALA A 204 -9.94 -6.03 -1.88
C ALA A 204 -10.67 -7.24 -2.48
N MET A 205 -12.01 -7.25 -2.45
CA MET A 205 -12.81 -8.31 -3.08
C MET A 205 -12.63 -8.35 -4.59
N THR A 206 -12.55 -7.20 -5.25
CA THR A 206 -12.29 -7.13 -6.70
C THR A 206 -10.96 -7.79 -7.05
N TYR A 207 -9.89 -7.48 -6.33
CA TYR A 207 -8.58 -8.10 -6.53
C TYR A 207 -8.61 -9.61 -6.27
N ARG A 208 -9.22 -10.04 -5.15
CA ARG A 208 -9.31 -11.47 -4.79
C ARG A 208 -10.10 -12.27 -5.81
N ILE A 209 -11.29 -11.79 -6.20
CA ILE A 209 -12.14 -12.46 -7.19
C ILE A 209 -11.43 -12.55 -8.54
N TYR A 210 -10.77 -11.47 -8.97
CA TYR A 210 -10.02 -11.47 -10.21
C TYR A 210 -8.89 -12.50 -10.18
N CYS A 211 -8.04 -12.47 -9.14
CA CYS A 211 -6.90 -13.37 -9.03
C CYS A 211 -7.32 -14.84 -8.90
N ILE A 212 -8.31 -15.15 -8.07
CA ILE A 212 -8.78 -16.55 -7.88
C ILE A 212 -9.38 -17.11 -9.19
N ARG A 213 -9.97 -16.25 -10.03
CA ARG A 213 -10.56 -16.70 -11.31
C ARG A 213 -9.54 -16.89 -12.43
N HIS A 214 -8.42 -16.19 -12.39
CA HIS A 214 -7.44 -16.18 -13.48
C HIS A 214 -6.13 -16.90 -13.16
N TYR A 215 -5.85 -17.16 -11.88
CA TYR A 215 -4.58 -17.73 -11.41
C TYR A 215 -4.83 -18.83 -10.40
N ASP A 216 -4.44 -20.06 -10.76
CA ASP A 216 -4.65 -21.23 -9.89
C ASP A 216 -3.82 -21.18 -8.61
N GLU A 217 -2.66 -20.52 -8.62
CA GLU A 217 -1.83 -20.31 -7.44
C GLU A 217 -2.50 -19.49 -6.34
N CYS A 218 -3.49 -18.66 -6.69
CA CYS A 218 -4.24 -17.84 -5.73
C CYS A 218 -5.30 -18.63 -4.95
N ARG A 219 -5.48 -19.93 -5.24
CA ARG A 219 -6.36 -20.82 -4.45
C ARG A 219 -5.70 -21.14 -3.12
N ILE A 220 -6.37 -20.79 -2.04
CA ILE A 220 -5.86 -20.95 -0.67
C ILE A 220 -5.95 -22.42 -0.26
N ASN A 221 -4.79 -23.06 -0.05
CA ASN A 221 -4.68 -24.45 0.42
C ASN A 221 -4.13 -24.55 1.86
N TRP A 222 -3.87 -23.43 2.53
CA TRP A 222 -3.28 -23.36 3.87
C TRP A 222 -1.97 -24.12 4.02
N GLU A 223 -1.20 -24.30 2.93
CA GLU A 223 0.09 -24.95 2.94
C GLU A 223 1.17 -23.96 3.40
N TRP A 224 1.85 -24.33 4.48
CA TRP A 224 3.00 -23.59 5.00
C TRP A 224 4.31 -24.26 4.59
N ASN A 225 5.14 -23.54 3.85
CA ASN A 225 6.50 -23.98 3.55
C ASN A 225 7.51 -23.20 4.41
N LYS A 226 8.14 -23.93 5.38
CA LYS A 226 9.07 -23.33 6.34
C LYS A 226 10.29 -22.68 5.68
N VAL A 227 10.78 -23.23 4.57
CA VAL A 227 11.96 -22.71 3.84
C VAL A 227 11.60 -21.38 3.18
N ILE A 228 10.48 -21.35 2.45
CA ILE A 228 9.98 -20.14 1.79
C ILE A 228 9.64 -19.08 2.85
N GLY A 229 8.94 -19.46 3.91
CA GLY A 229 8.58 -18.55 5.01
C GLY A 229 9.79 -17.90 5.67
N ARG A 230 10.83 -18.70 5.97
CA ARG A 230 12.08 -18.17 6.52
C ARG A 230 12.80 -17.23 5.56
N SER A 231 12.82 -17.54 4.28
CA SER A 231 13.45 -16.70 3.25
C SER A 231 12.71 -15.38 3.07
N LEU A 232 11.36 -15.40 3.00
CA LEU A 232 10.51 -14.21 2.95
C LEU A 232 10.71 -13.34 4.19
N PHE A 233 10.69 -13.95 5.38
CA PHE A 233 10.87 -13.22 6.62
C PHE A 233 12.26 -12.59 6.74
N SER A 234 13.32 -13.34 6.39
CA SER A 234 14.69 -12.83 6.41
C SER A 234 14.89 -11.68 5.44
N PHE A 235 14.40 -11.80 4.21
CA PHE A 235 14.47 -10.74 3.20
C PHE A 235 13.69 -9.50 3.64
N SER A 236 12.50 -9.71 4.21
CA SER A 236 11.68 -8.62 4.75
C SER A 236 12.34 -7.94 5.95
N GLY A 237 13.03 -8.70 6.80
CA GLY A 237 13.79 -8.15 7.92
C GLY A 237 14.88 -7.17 7.48
N TRP A 238 15.62 -7.49 6.43
CA TRP A 238 16.62 -6.58 5.84
C TRP A 238 15.98 -5.32 5.23
N ASN A 239 14.84 -5.47 4.53
CA ASN A 239 14.09 -4.33 4.03
C ASN A 239 13.54 -3.47 5.16
N LEU A 240 13.08 -4.09 6.25
CA LEU A 240 12.62 -3.39 7.45
C LEU A 240 13.75 -2.55 8.05
N TYR A 241 14.93 -3.14 8.24
CA TYR A 241 16.11 -2.45 8.74
C TYR A 241 16.47 -1.25 7.86
N SER A 242 16.51 -1.43 6.53
CA SER A 242 16.77 -0.34 5.57
C SER A 242 15.74 0.78 5.67
N ASN A 243 14.45 0.44 5.78
CA ASN A 243 13.38 1.44 5.92
C ASN A 243 13.46 2.20 7.24
N ILE A 244 13.80 1.53 8.35
CA ILE A 244 14.02 2.17 9.65
C ILE A 244 15.20 3.14 9.54
N CYS A 245 16.34 2.72 8.99
CA CYS A 245 17.51 3.58 8.81
C CYS A 245 17.18 4.81 7.95
N PHE A 246 16.47 4.61 6.84
CA PHE A 246 16.05 5.69 5.95
C PHE A 246 15.14 6.70 6.68
N THR A 247 14.11 6.19 7.35
CA THR A 247 13.16 7.03 8.10
C THR A 247 13.85 7.77 9.26
N THR A 248 14.72 7.09 10.01
CA THR A 248 15.49 7.70 11.10
C THR A 248 16.41 8.80 10.59
N ARG A 249 17.10 8.58 9.46
CA ARG A 249 17.91 9.61 8.81
C ARG A 249 17.06 10.82 8.44
N GLN A 250 15.90 10.60 7.82
CA GLN A 250 15.02 11.68 7.36
C GLN A 250 14.46 12.49 8.54
N GLN A 251 13.91 11.80 9.53
CA GLN A 251 13.36 12.45 10.72
C GLN A 251 14.43 13.08 11.60
N GLY A 252 15.59 12.41 11.74
CA GLY A 252 16.74 12.96 12.44
C GLY A 252 17.26 14.25 11.79
N THR A 253 17.35 14.30 10.46
CA THR A 253 17.71 15.51 9.72
C THR A 253 16.70 16.64 10.00
N ASN A 254 15.39 16.35 9.90
CA ASN A 254 14.35 17.34 10.19
C ASN A 254 14.41 17.84 11.64
N MET A 255 14.69 16.95 12.59
CA MET A 255 14.84 17.31 14.01
C MET A 255 16.07 18.20 14.25
N LEU A 256 17.21 17.88 13.64
CA LEU A 256 18.41 18.70 13.71
C LEU A 256 18.20 20.08 13.09
N LEU A 257 17.53 20.15 11.94
CA LEU A 257 17.17 21.42 11.30
C LEU A 257 16.20 22.24 12.16
N ASN A 258 15.33 21.60 12.94
CA ASN A 258 14.44 22.29 13.87
C ASN A 258 15.19 22.82 15.10
N ILE A 259 16.11 22.03 15.65
CA ILE A 259 16.89 22.40 16.86
C ILE A 259 17.92 23.49 16.56
N PHE A 260 18.66 23.37 15.45
CA PHE A 260 19.79 24.24 15.12
C PHE A 260 19.46 25.30 14.04
N GLY A 261 18.32 25.17 13.36
CA GLY A 261 17.88 26.06 12.32
C GLY A 261 16.74 26.97 12.75
N SER A 262 16.34 27.84 11.82
CA SER A 262 15.13 28.66 11.99
C SER A 262 13.89 27.94 11.46
N THR A 263 12.69 28.43 11.83
CA THR A 263 11.41 27.96 11.27
C THR A 263 11.37 28.06 9.76
N ALA A 264 12.01 29.08 9.17
CA ALA A 264 12.13 29.24 7.72
C ALA A 264 12.97 28.14 7.07
N VAL A 265 14.10 27.73 7.68
CA VAL A 265 14.93 26.61 7.21
C VAL A 265 14.16 25.31 7.27
N ASN A 266 13.39 25.09 8.33
CA ASN A 266 12.57 23.88 8.48
C ASN A 266 11.43 23.83 7.44
N ALA A 267 10.79 24.95 7.15
CA ALA A 267 9.79 25.07 6.10
C ALA A 267 10.39 24.80 4.71
N ALA A 268 11.57 25.36 4.41
CA ALA A 268 12.28 25.12 3.15
C ALA A 268 12.69 23.63 2.99
N ALA A 269 13.17 22.99 4.05
CA ALA A 269 13.48 21.56 4.07
C ALA A 269 12.24 20.70 3.85
N GLY A 270 11.09 21.07 4.43
CA GLY A 270 9.81 20.40 4.19
C GLY A 270 9.36 20.48 2.73
N LEU A 271 9.52 21.64 2.09
CA LEU A 271 9.23 21.80 0.66
C LEU A 271 10.17 20.95 -0.20
N ALA A 272 11.47 20.96 0.10
CA ALA A 272 12.47 20.14 -0.60
C ALA A 272 12.15 18.64 -0.49
N THR A 273 11.77 18.18 0.72
CA THR A 273 11.34 16.79 0.95
C THR A 273 10.09 16.45 0.14
N THR A 274 9.14 17.36 0.02
CA THR A 274 7.94 17.15 -0.80
C THR A 274 8.28 16.94 -2.27
N VAL A 275 9.18 17.76 -2.83
CA VAL A 275 9.68 17.60 -4.19
C VAL A 275 10.43 16.29 -4.37
N GLN A 276 11.29 15.92 -3.41
CA GLN A 276 11.99 14.64 -3.42
C GLN A 276 11.03 13.46 -3.47
N LEU A 277 10.00 13.44 -2.62
CA LEU A 277 8.98 12.37 -2.60
C LEU A 277 8.23 12.26 -3.94
N MET A 278 7.94 13.38 -4.60
CA MET A 278 7.32 13.36 -5.93
C MET A 278 8.25 12.69 -6.97
N ILE A 279 9.54 13.01 -6.96
CA ILE A 279 10.54 12.40 -7.85
C ILE A 279 10.71 10.91 -7.56
N GLU A 280 10.76 10.53 -6.29
CA GLU A 280 10.83 9.13 -5.86
C GLU A 280 9.61 8.33 -6.33
N GLN A 281 8.41 8.91 -6.27
CA GLN A 281 7.19 8.28 -6.78
C GLN A 281 7.25 8.01 -8.27
N VAL A 282 7.78 8.95 -9.05
CA VAL A 282 8.00 8.77 -10.50
C VAL A 282 8.97 7.60 -10.74
N SER A 283 10.10 7.59 -10.03
CA SER A 283 11.11 6.54 -10.15
C SER A 283 10.58 5.16 -9.73
N THR A 284 9.79 5.09 -8.68
CA THR A 284 9.19 3.84 -8.17
C THR A 284 8.26 3.19 -9.19
N ASN A 285 7.46 3.99 -9.89
CA ASN A 285 6.59 3.48 -10.96
C ASN A 285 7.39 2.89 -12.13
N LEU A 286 8.51 3.51 -12.51
CA LEU A 286 9.42 2.98 -13.53
C LEU A 286 10.05 1.65 -13.08
N VAL A 287 10.53 1.58 -11.85
CA VAL A 287 11.11 0.36 -11.28
C VAL A 287 10.06 -0.75 -11.22
N MET A 288 8.82 -0.45 -10.80
CA MET A 288 7.73 -1.42 -10.78
C MET A 288 7.43 -1.98 -12.18
N ALA A 289 7.38 -1.12 -13.20
CA ALA A 289 7.11 -1.54 -14.57
C ALA A 289 8.23 -2.41 -15.18
N SER A 290 9.48 -2.19 -14.76
CA SER A 290 10.66 -2.89 -15.29
C SER A 290 11.07 -4.13 -14.48
N SER A 291 10.71 -4.21 -13.20
CA SER A 291 11.14 -5.28 -12.29
C SER A 291 10.76 -6.66 -12.78
N CYS A 292 9.54 -6.84 -13.27
CA CYS A 292 9.06 -8.14 -13.77
C CYS A 292 9.91 -8.64 -14.95
N LEU A 293 10.27 -7.75 -15.87
CA LEU A 293 11.07 -8.10 -17.03
C LEU A 293 12.52 -8.40 -16.69
N LEU A 294 13.06 -7.73 -15.69
CA LEU A 294 14.43 -7.98 -15.23
C LEU A 294 14.57 -9.39 -14.62
N TYR A 295 13.53 -9.88 -13.96
CA TYR A 295 13.53 -11.22 -13.33
C TYR A 295 13.08 -12.34 -14.28
N THR A 296 12.35 -12.01 -15.36
CA THR A 296 11.86 -13.00 -16.35
C THR A 296 12.75 -13.09 -17.59
N SER A 297 13.65 -12.12 -17.83
CA SER A 297 14.61 -12.22 -18.94
C SER A 297 15.75 -13.17 -18.55
N PRO A 298 16.10 -14.15 -19.42
CA PRO A 298 17.26 -15.00 -19.18
C PRO A 298 18.51 -14.15 -18.98
N SER A 299 19.27 -14.44 -17.93
CA SER A 299 20.55 -13.79 -17.67
C SER A 299 21.49 -14.00 -18.87
N PRO A 300 22.33 -13.03 -19.22
CA PRO A 300 23.38 -13.28 -20.22
C PRO A 300 24.29 -14.46 -19.90
N ARG A 301 24.35 -14.90 -18.64
CA ARG A 301 25.08 -16.10 -18.21
C ARG A 301 24.38 -17.39 -18.64
N ASP A 302 23.04 -17.43 -18.63
CA ASP A 302 22.27 -18.64 -19.02
C ASP A 302 22.29 -18.83 -20.54
N ALA A 303 22.58 -17.77 -21.32
CA ALA A 303 22.72 -17.82 -22.76
C ALA A 303 24.09 -18.40 -23.23
N HIS A 304 25.05 -18.58 -22.33
CA HIS A 304 26.37 -19.22 -22.62
C HIS A 304 26.42 -20.69 -22.22
N GLU A 305 25.42 -21.19 -21.50
CA GLU A 305 25.36 -22.60 -21.07
C GLU A 305 24.41 -23.47 -21.93
N SER A 306 23.78 -22.92 -22.94
CA SER A 306 22.93 -23.61 -23.94
C SER A 306 23.61 -23.55 -25.31
#